data_d049f864419ca654a58275c94b43b2b5
#
_entry.id   d049f864419ca654a58275c94b43b2b5
#
_cell.length_a   1.000
_cell.length_b   1.000
_cell.length_c   1.000
_cell.angle_alpha   90.00
_cell.angle_beta   90.00
_cell.angle_gamma   90.00
#
_symmetry.space_group_name_H-M   'P 1'
#
loop_
_entity.id
_entity.type
_entity.pdbx_description
1 polymer ?
#
loop_
_entity_poly.entity_id
_entity_poly.type
_entity_poly.pdbx_seq_one_letter_code
_entity_poly.pdbx_strand_id
1 'polypeptide(L)'
;MSTSPSPGQAIKVGGVGDVDEDAALVVPRATAGTLDDIAVIFSAGRYYAIDNTCTHEQTSLAQGWIENGCVECPLHAATFRLADGAALTQPATRGVGVHTVEVVGDELMLTPNPERLA
;
A
#
# COMPACT_ATOMS: atom_id res chain seq x y z
N MET A 1 -27.93 -6.76 -10.69
CA MET A 1 -26.57 -7.09 -10.47
C MET A 1 -25.79 -5.93 -9.87
N SER A 2 -25.07 -6.15 -8.81
CA SER A 2 -24.29 -5.09 -8.22
C SER A 2 -23.10 -4.77 -9.10
N THR A 3 -22.83 -3.48 -9.31
CA THR A 3 -21.68 -3.05 -10.07
C THR A 3 -20.61 -2.45 -9.18
N SER A 4 -20.90 -2.30 -7.89
CA SER A 4 -19.95 -1.73 -6.93
C SER A 4 -19.50 -2.79 -5.95
N PRO A 5 -18.19 -2.87 -5.65
CA PRO A 5 -17.73 -3.80 -4.62
C PRO A 5 -18.30 -3.41 -3.26
N SER A 6 -18.62 -4.39 -2.44
CA SER A 6 -18.97 -4.16 -1.06
C SER A 6 -17.73 -3.81 -0.25
N PRO A 7 -17.85 -3.12 0.89
CA PRO A 7 -16.71 -2.89 1.77
C PRO A 7 -15.98 -4.20 2.08
N GLY A 8 -14.67 -4.21 1.96
CA GLY A 8 -13.85 -5.39 2.19
C GLY A 8 -13.78 -6.36 1.04
N GLN A 9 -14.47 -6.09 -0.07
CA GLN A 9 -14.44 -6.96 -1.23
C GLN A 9 -13.16 -6.71 -2.04
N ALA A 10 -12.53 -7.82 -2.51
CA ALA A 10 -11.30 -7.72 -3.29
C ALA A 10 -11.56 -7.12 -4.66
N ILE A 11 -10.64 -6.28 -5.11
CA ILE A 11 -10.66 -5.68 -6.43
C ILE A 11 -9.36 -5.96 -7.14
N LYS A 12 -9.43 -6.19 -8.46
CA LYS A 12 -8.22 -6.37 -9.25
C LYS A 12 -7.54 -5.03 -9.45
N VAL A 13 -6.27 -4.95 -9.12
CA VAL A 13 -5.50 -3.71 -9.24
C VAL A 13 -4.32 -3.81 -10.20
N GLY A 14 -4.02 -5.00 -10.68
CA GLY A 14 -2.94 -5.20 -11.64
C GLY A 14 -2.63 -6.67 -11.80
N GLY A 15 -1.55 -6.95 -12.50
CA GLY A 15 -1.03 -8.30 -12.69
C GLY A 15 0.31 -8.48 -11.98
N VAL A 16 0.71 -9.74 -11.84
CA VAL A 16 1.94 -10.12 -11.15
C VAL A 16 3.18 -9.48 -11.79
N GLY A 17 3.17 -9.19 -13.06
CA GLY A 17 4.33 -8.56 -13.72
C GLY A 17 4.35 -7.05 -13.65
N ASP A 18 3.34 -6.43 -13.03
CA ASP A 18 3.22 -4.96 -13.05
C ASP A 18 4.01 -4.26 -11.95
N VAL A 19 4.49 -4.98 -10.96
CA VAL A 19 5.25 -4.41 -9.85
C VAL A 19 6.58 -5.15 -9.73
N ASP A 20 7.67 -4.46 -10.01
CA ASP A 20 9.01 -5.05 -9.90
C ASP A 20 9.43 -5.16 -8.44
N GLU A 21 10.49 -5.94 -8.18
CA GLU A 21 11.07 -6.05 -6.84
C GLU A 21 11.47 -4.68 -6.33
N ASP A 22 11.08 -4.38 -5.09
CA ASP A 22 11.35 -3.11 -4.42
C ASP A 22 10.77 -1.91 -5.16
N ALA A 23 9.62 -2.12 -5.80
CA ALA A 23 8.88 -1.07 -6.51
C ALA A 23 7.45 -1.02 -6.02
N ALA A 24 6.73 0.01 -6.45
CA ALA A 24 5.35 0.26 -6.02
C ALA A 24 4.46 0.60 -7.21
N LEU A 25 3.20 0.18 -7.09
CA LEU A 25 2.11 0.56 -7.98
C LEU A 25 1.11 1.34 -7.15
N VAL A 26 0.76 2.54 -7.57
CA VAL A 26 -0.21 3.37 -6.84
C VAL A 26 -1.62 3.09 -7.36
N VAL A 27 -2.52 2.72 -6.45
CA VAL A 27 -3.94 2.57 -6.76
C VAL A 27 -4.65 3.83 -6.26
N PRO A 28 -5.26 4.62 -7.16
CA PRO A 28 -5.93 5.85 -6.73
C PRO A 28 -7.05 5.54 -5.73
N ARG A 29 -7.22 6.41 -4.75
CA ARG A 29 -8.26 6.26 -3.73
C ARG A 29 -9.65 6.16 -4.32
N ALA A 30 -9.90 6.82 -5.43
CA ALA A 30 -11.20 6.74 -6.10
C ALA A 30 -11.48 5.33 -6.62
N THR A 31 -10.44 4.61 -7.04
CA THR A 31 -10.55 3.23 -7.50
C THR A 31 -10.70 2.27 -6.32
N ALA A 32 -9.93 2.48 -5.27
CA ALA A 32 -9.93 1.60 -4.10
C ALA A 32 -11.11 1.86 -3.16
N GLY A 33 -11.71 3.03 -3.21
CA GLY A 33 -12.78 3.42 -2.29
C GLY A 33 -12.27 3.72 -0.89
N THR A 34 -11.05 4.23 -0.78
CA THR A 34 -10.36 4.43 0.48
C THR A 34 -10.08 5.90 0.75
N LEU A 35 -9.67 6.20 1.99
CA LEU A 35 -9.36 7.58 2.41
C LEU A 35 -8.11 8.13 1.75
N ASP A 36 -7.19 7.24 1.35
CA ASP A 36 -5.92 7.62 0.75
C ASP A 36 -5.66 6.72 -0.45
N ASP A 37 -4.79 7.15 -1.35
CA ASP A 37 -4.25 6.27 -2.38
C ASP A 37 -3.55 5.11 -1.71
N ILE A 38 -3.45 3.98 -2.41
CA ILE A 38 -2.82 2.79 -1.85
C ILE A 38 -1.57 2.47 -2.66
N ALA A 39 -0.46 2.24 -1.98
CA ALA A 39 0.76 1.75 -2.61
C ALA A 39 0.79 0.24 -2.49
N VAL A 40 0.76 -0.45 -3.63
CA VAL A 40 0.96 -1.89 -3.71
C VAL A 40 2.43 -2.12 -4.00
N ILE A 41 3.12 -2.81 -3.11
CA ILE A 41 4.58 -2.89 -3.11
C ILE A 41 4.99 -4.37 -3.13
N PHE A 42 6.00 -4.70 -3.93
CA PHE A 42 6.60 -6.02 -3.96
C PHE A 42 7.99 -5.92 -3.36
N SER A 43 8.22 -6.59 -2.25
CA SER A 43 9.51 -6.55 -1.57
C SER A 43 9.73 -7.84 -0.79
N ALA A 44 10.96 -8.32 -0.74
CA ALA A 44 11.33 -9.54 -0.02
C ALA A 44 10.45 -10.73 -0.41
N GLY A 45 10.08 -10.82 -1.68
CA GLY A 45 9.30 -11.95 -2.20
C GLY A 45 7.81 -11.90 -1.86
N ARG A 46 7.30 -10.80 -1.35
CA ARG A 46 5.90 -10.65 -0.96
C ARG A 46 5.30 -9.37 -1.48
N TYR A 47 3.99 -9.38 -1.66
CA TYR A 47 3.23 -8.18 -1.97
C TYR A 47 2.65 -7.59 -0.70
N TYR A 48 2.69 -6.26 -0.61
CA TYR A 48 2.12 -5.51 0.50
C TYR A 48 1.28 -4.39 -0.04
N ALA A 49 0.33 -3.90 0.76
CA ALA A 49 -0.48 -2.75 0.39
C ALA A 49 -0.61 -1.84 1.60
N ILE A 50 -0.24 -0.59 1.44
CA ILE A 50 -0.28 0.41 2.50
C ILE A 50 -0.89 1.70 1.99
N ASP A 51 -1.39 2.52 2.91
CA ASP A 51 -1.76 3.89 2.57
C ASP A 51 -0.52 4.58 2.00
N ASN A 52 -0.70 5.34 0.95
CA ASN A 52 0.43 5.91 0.21
C ASN A 52 1.02 7.18 0.82
N THR A 53 0.24 7.92 1.61
CA THR A 53 0.73 9.19 2.15
C THR A 53 1.47 8.97 3.46
N CYS A 54 2.69 9.47 3.54
CA CYS A 54 3.50 9.42 4.75
C CYS A 54 2.78 10.15 5.89
N THR A 55 2.73 9.53 7.08
CA THR A 55 2.03 10.12 8.23
C THR A 55 2.75 11.34 8.80
N HIS A 56 4.03 11.50 8.48
CA HIS A 56 4.83 12.64 8.91
C HIS A 56 4.70 13.81 7.93
N GLU A 57 4.69 13.51 6.62
CA GLU A 57 4.67 14.53 5.56
C GLU A 57 3.66 14.14 4.47
N GLN A 58 3.15 15.13 3.75
CA GLN A 58 2.23 14.91 2.62
C GLN A 58 3.03 14.48 1.38
N THR A 59 3.67 13.32 1.45
CA THR A 59 4.48 12.82 0.35
C THR A 59 4.15 11.37 0.06
N SER A 60 4.37 10.95 -1.18
CA SER A 60 4.06 9.61 -1.65
C SER A 60 5.12 8.61 -1.21
N LEU A 61 4.73 7.61 -0.40
CA LEU A 61 5.62 6.53 -0.01
C LEU A 61 6.01 5.66 -1.21
N ALA A 62 5.17 5.61 -2.24
CA ALA A 62 5.50 4.87 -3.46
C ALA A 62 6.75 5.41 -4.15
N GLN A 63 7.12 6.64 -3.90
CA GLN A 63 8.33 7.26 -4.45
C GLN A 63 9.53 7.14 -3.50
N GLY A 64 9.33 6.48 -2.36
CA GLY A 64 10.38 6.31 -1.38
C GLY A 64 11.31 5.15 -1.70
N TRP A 65 12.22 4.90 -0.79
CA TRP A 65 13.18 3.80 -0.90
C TRP A 65 12.57 2.55 -0.30
N ILE A 66 12.45 1.50 -1.10
CA ILE A 66 11.85 0.23 -0.69
C ILE A 66 12.92 -0.84 -0.65
N GLU A 67 13.05 -1.51 0.49
CA GLU A 67 14.00 -2.61 0.61
C GLU A 67 13.66 -3.46 1.84
N ASN A 68 13.84 -4.77 1.73
CA ASN A 68 13.72 -5.72 2.85
C ASN A 68 12.39 -5.60 3.62
N GLY A 69 11.28 -5.39 2.90
CA GLY A 69 9.96 -5.32 3.54
C GLY A 69 9.69 -4.02 4.28
N CYS A 70 10.47 -2.96 3.99
CA CYS A 70 10.29 -1.64 4.58
C CYS A 70 10.27 -0.58 3.49
N VAL A 71 9.66 0.57 3.80
CA VAL A 71 9.69 1.73 2.90
C VAL A 71 10.16 2.95 3.69
N GLU A 72 11.07 3.71 3.07
CA GLU A 72 11.59 4.94 3.64
C GLU A 72 10.96 6.12 2.92
N CYS A 73 10.40 7.05 3.69
CA CYS A 73 9.79 8.26 3.15
C CYS A 73 10.86 9.08 2.40
N PRO A 74 10.55 9.59 1.19
CA PRO A 74 11.55 10.39 0.45
C PRO A 74 11.95 11.68 1.16
N LEU A 75 11.12 12.14 2.11
CA LEU A 75 11.45 13.31 2.91
C LEU A 75 11.78 12.85 4.32
N HIS A 76 12.92 13.26 4.86
CA HIS A 76 13.34 13.03 6.23
C HIS A 76 13.58 11.57 6.62
N ALA A 77 13.53 10.65 5.67
CA ALA A 77 13.92 9.25 5.85
C ALA A 77 13.17 8.48 6.94
N ALA A 78 11.93 8.85 7.24
CA ALA A 78 11.09 8.06 8.14
C ALA A 78 10.82 6.70 7.51
N THR A 79 10.96 5.63 8.29
CA THR A 79 10.85 4.25 7.79
C THR A 79 9.62 3.57 8.36
N PHE A 80 8.90 2.86 7.49
CA PHE A 80 7.71 2.11 7.87
C PHE A 80 7.86 0.65 7.47
N ARG A 81 7.41 -0.25 8.34
CA ARG A 81 7.39 -1.68 8.03
C ARG A 81 6.14 -2.00 7.20
N LEU A 82 6.33 -2.71 6.08
CA LEU A 82 5.23 -2.97 5.15
C LEU A 82 4.20 -3.96 5.69
N ALA A 83 4.63 -4.92 6.51
CA ALA A 83 3.74 -5.96 6.99
C ALA A 83 2.63 -5.44 7.90
N ASP A 84 2.90 -4.44 8.71
CA ASP A 84 1.93 -3.89 9.66
C ASP A 84 1.84 -2.36 9.64
N GLY A 85 2.61 -1.70 8.80
CA GLY A 85 2.58 -0.24 8.68
C GLY A 85 3.25 0.48 9.83
N ALA A 86 3.93 -0.21 10.73
CA ALA A 86 4.52 0.40 11.91
C ALA A 86 5.60 1.43 11.56
N ALA A 87 5.57 2.58 12.22
CA ALA A 87 6.64 3.57 12.10
C ALA A 87 7.86 3.07 12.87
N LEU A 88 8.98 2.88 12.18
CA LEU A 88 10.18 2.30 12.77
C LEU A 88 11.20 3.33 13.21
N THR A 89 11.20 4.51 12.58
CA THR A 89 12.20 5.55 12.87
C THR A 89 11.55 6.92 12.91
N GLN A 90 12.16 7.81 13.71
CA GLN A 90 11.80 9.21 13.67
C GLN A 90 12.10 9.78 12.27
N PRO A 91 11.40 10.84 11.82
CA PRO A 91 10.44 11.62 12.61
C PRO A 91 9.01 11.08 12.62
N ALA A 92 8.71 9.97 11.95
CA ALA A 92 7.36 9.42 12.00
C ALA A 92 7.14 8.74 13.34
N THR A 93 6.01 9.08 14.00
CA THR A 93 5.63 8.50 15.28
C THR A 93 4.34 7.69 15.17
N ARG A 94 3.69 7.71 14.01
CA ARG A 94 2.45 7.02 13.76
C ARG A 94 2.58 6.18 12.51
N GLY A 95 2.13 4.93 12.58
CA GLY A 95 2.16 4.02 11.44
C GLY A 95 1.16 4.41 10.34
N VAL A 96 1.30 3.76 9.20
CA VAL A 96 0.37 3.92 8.06
C VAL A 96 -0.64 2.78 8.07
N GLY A 97 -1.81 3.01 7.50
CA GLY A 97 -2.81 1.96 7.35
C GLY A 97 -2.32 0.88 6.39
N VAL A 98 -2.69 -0.36 6.67
CA VAL A 98 -2.34 -1.48 5.81
C VAL A 98 -3.60 -2.14 5.26
N HIS A 99 -3.46 -2.72 4.08
CA HIS A 99 -4.54 -3.42 3.37
C HIS A 99 -4.04 -4.79 2.99
N THR A 100 -4.95 -5.66 2.52
CA THR A 100 -4.58 -7.00 2.10
C THR A 100 -4.43 -7.03 0.59
N VAL A 101 -3.36 -7.64 0.09
CA VAL A 101 -3.20 -7.92 -1.32
C VAL A 101 -2.83 -9.39 -1.48
N GLU A 102 -3.50 -10.05 -2.43
CA GLU A 102 -3.30 -11.47 -2.71
C GLU A 102 -3.06 -11.69 -4.19
N VAL A 103 -2.28 -12.71 -4.50
CA VAL A 103 -2.10 -13.17 -5.88
C VAL A 103 -3.14 -14.24 -6.14
N VAL A 104 -4.00 -14.02 -7.14
CA VAL A 104 -4.99 -15.00 -7.58
C VAL A 104 -4.73 -15.27 -9.05
N GLY A 105 -4.18 -16.44 -9.37
CA GLY A 105 -3.68 -16.70 -10.71
C GLY A 105 -2.53 -15.74 -11.02
N ASP A 106 -2.69 -14.92 -12.05
CA ASP A 106 -1.71 -13.90 -12.42
C ASP A 106 -2.13 -12.51 -11.99
N GLU A 107 -3.18 -12.39 -11.18
CA GLU A 107 -3.77 -11.10 -10.83
C GLU A 107 -3.48 -10.71 -9.40
N LEU A 108 -3.29 -9.41 -9.18
CA LEU A 108 -3.17 -8.84 -7.85
C LEU A 108 -4.54 -8.36 -7.40
N MET A 109 -5.03 -8.94 -6.31
CA MET A 109 -6.34 -8.62 -5.74
C MET A 109 -6.16 -7.87 -4.44
N LEU A 110 -6.66 -6.64 -4.39
CA LEU A 110 -6.57 -5.77 -3.23
C LEU A 110 -7.88 -5.80 -2.45
N THR A 111 -7.79 -6.10 -1.15
CA THR A 111 -8.93 -5.98 -0.24
C THR A 111 -8.64 -4.82 0.70
N PRO A 112 -9.33 -3.67 0.51
CA PRO A 112 -9.10 -2.52 1.38
C PRO A 112 -9.48 -2.82 2.82
N ASN A 113 -8.71 -2.26 3.75
CA ASN A 113 -8.99 -2.33 5.17
C ASN A 113 -10.30 -1.60 5.47
N PRO A 114 -11.30 -2.26 6.09
CA PRO A 114 -12.58 -1.62 6.39
C PRO A 114 -12.47 -0.34 7.20
N GLU A 115 -11.43 -0.20 8.00
CA GLU A 115 -11.20 1.00 8.81
C GLU A 115 -10.65 2.18 7.99
N ARG A 116 -10.29 1.94 6.74
CA ARG A 116 -9.71 2.95 5.86
C ARG A 116 -10.57 3.26 4.64
N LEU A 117 -11.84 2.89 4.67
CA LEU A 117 -12.77 3.18 3.58
C LEU A 117 -13.25 4.62 3.65
N ALA A 118 -13.43 5.23 2.48
CA ALA A 118 -13.95 6.59 2.38
C ALA A 118 -15.46 6.64 2.61
#